data_021422a484639f8c8f48e5df2f78fc97
#
_entry.id   021422a484639f8c8f48e5df2f78fc97
#
_cell.length_a   1.000
_cell.length_b   1.000
_cell.length_c   1.000
_cell.angle_alpha   90.00
_cell.angle_beta   90.00
_cell.angle_gamma   90.00
#
_symmetry.space_group_name_H-M   'P 1'
#
loop_
_entity.id
_entity.type
_entity.pdbx_description
1 polymer ?
#
loop_
_entity_poly.entity_id
_entity_poly.type
_entity_poly.pdbx_seq_one_letter_code
_entity_poly.pdbx_strand_id
1 'polypeptide(L)'
;MLSSPNARTPAESAPERVAGRYELIERIAQGGMGEVFVARELATSRKVALKRLLPTAQKRSALFRAEYHVLARLKHPFIIDVYEFGVDRDLPYYTMELLDGYDLREAPHVGLSEGCRILRDVACSLALLHGQRLLHRDVSPRNVRRTASGVCKLIDFGAMVPFGVPPNLAGTPPFISPEAWEGGLLDQRADLYSLGAVAYWLFSRRLPGSARTLDRASPPRERLPLLRKVAKDIPVELEELVMSLLEHDPNKRPSSANELIARLSAIGGLPANDTTHLARAHLGSSRFVGQKRALAKAEKLLKRALVCNGGAALVESGEGTGKTRMLQETSLLAQTQGFSVVRAFASRSASGTSVARELYRSLKRAAPEALELVPAPEREALLQLDRGELTMANDQSSELRARLSWALAAFFRVVARQGPWLVVVDDLDLADEFSVAFVAALSAMAETLPLLVLASAGTLKGVGSLSLSAFAERAQRIELAELDEKRTRTLVSDLLGRVPNRERLVDFLYRGARGNPAMTMELCRFLLERGVIRYVDGGFVLPDGEIREQLPARAALAFSLRLSGLSSAAHELANLIATCRGGASLDLCLLASEGSSEDVLSAINELVSHGILMGSGQEY
;
A
#
# COMPACT_ATOMS: atom_id res chain seq x y z
N MET A 1 -50.67 46.84 -1.04
CA MET A 1 -50.56 45.61 -1.85
C MET A 1 -49.37 45.76 -2.75
N LEU A 2 -48.25 45.18 -2.36
CA LEU A 2 -47.11 44.91 -3.24
C LEU A 2 -46.46 43.63 -2.69
N SER A 3 -46.69 42.56 -3.42
CA SER A 3 -46.19 41.22 -3.15
C SER A 3 -44.68 41.17 -3.37
N SER A 4 -43.94 40.71 -2.35
CA SER A 4 -42.53 40.35 -2.42
C SER A 4 -42.32 39.11 -3.30
N PRO A 5 -41.29 39.07 -4.15
CA PRO A 5 -40.99 37.88 -4.93
C PRO A 5 -40.30 36.82 -4.08
N ASN A 6 -40.75 35.58 -4.23
CA ASN A 6 -40.19 34.35 -3.73
C ASN A 6 -38.66 34.29 -3.83
N ALA A 7 -38.02 34.17 -2.70
CA ALA A 7 -36.64 33.66 -2.61
C ALA A 7 -36.66 32.20 -3.08
N ARG A 8 -36.16 31.95 -4.28
CA ARG A 8 -35.85 30.60 -4.77
C ARG A 8 -34.74 30.05 -3.88
N THR A 9 -35.06 29.02 -3.13
CA THR A 9 -34.08 28.12 -2.52
C THR A 9 -33.08 27.67 -3.60
N PRO A 10 -31.77 27.71 -3.35
CA PRO A 10 -30.82 27.16 -4.30
C PRO A 10 -31.14 25.68 -4.51
N ALA A 11 -31.33 25.26 -5.75
CA ALA A 11 -31.44 23.86 -6.10
C ALA A 11 -30.20 23.14 -5.55
N GLU A 12 -30.39 22.16 -4.69
CA GLU A 12 -29.33 21.24 -4.26
C GLU A 12 -28.70 20.63 -5.55
N SER A 13 -27.53 21.12 -5.90
CA SER A 13 -26.77 20.53 -7.00
C SER A 13 -26.50 19.07 -6.66
N ALA A 14 -26.77 18.16 -7.59
CA ALA A 14 -26.46 16.75 -7.41
C ALA A 14 -25.00 16.59 -6.91
N PRO A 15 -24.75 15.70 -5.94
CA PRO A 15 -23.44 15.55 -5.35
C PRO A 15 -22.38 15.23 -6.42
N GLU A 16 -21.24 15.90 -6.35
CA GLU A 16 -20.15 15.69 -7.31
C GLU A 16 -19.62 14.28 -7.17
N ARG A 17 -19.50 13.58 -8.31
CA ARG A 17 -18.98 12.20 -8.36
C ARG A 17 -17.67 12.14 -9.13
N VAL A 18 -16.73 11.37 -8.62
CA VAL A 18 -15.46 11.07 -9.26
C VAL A 18 -15.52 9.64 -9.79
N ALA A 19 -15.23 9.48 -11.09
CA ALA A 19 -15.26 8.20 -11.83
C ALA A 19 -16.60 7.44 -11.70
N GLY A 20 -17.74 8.14 -11.46
CA GLY A 20 -19.03 7.50 -11.22
C GLY A 20 -19.10 6.64 -9.95
N ARG A 21 -18.04 6.56 -9.18
CA ARG A 21 -17.87 5.62 -8.07
C ARG A 21 -17.79 6.29 -6.69
N TYR A 22 -17.17 7.45 -6.61
CA TYR A 22 -16.95 8.17 -5.36
C TYR A 22 -17.76 9.43 -5.31
N GLU A 23 -18.68 9.52 -4.36
CA GLU A 23 -19.45 10.72 -4.06
C GLU A 23 -18.65 11.61 -3.13
N LEU A 24 -18.31 12.83 -3.55
CA LEU A 24 -17.60 13.79 -2.73
C LEU A 24 -18.55 14.39 -1.68
N ILE A 25 -18.17 14.28 -0.40
CA ILE A 25 -18.97 14.76 0.73
C ILE A 25 -18.48 16.12 1.18
N GLU A 26 -17.18 16.23 1.48
CA GLU A 26 -16.60 17.44 2.08
C GLU A 26 -15.14 17.56 1.66
N ARG A 27 -14.67 18.79 1.41
CA ARG A 27 -13.27 19.07 1.17
C ARG A 27 -12.54 19.32 2.48
N ILE A 28 -11.59 18.45 2.83
CA ILE A 28 -10.83 18.52 4.09
C ILE A 28 -9.49 19.24 3.95
N ALA A 29 -8.91 19.28 2.76
CA ALA A 29 -7.66 20.00 2.54
C ALA A 29 -7.49 20.45 1.08
N GLN A 30 -6.73 21.53 0.89
CA GLN A 30 -6.27 21.99 -0.43
C GLN A 30 -4.80 22.39 -0.33
N GLY A 31 -4.00 21.87 -1.24
CA GLY A 31 -2.56 22.15 -1.35
C GLY A 31 -2.16 22.61 -2.75
N GLY A 32 -0.87 22.84 -2.95
CA GLY A 32 -0.36 23.33 -4.25
C GLY A 32 -0.45 22.34 -5.41
N MET A 33 -0.67 21.05 -5.14
CA MET A 33 -0.82 20.02 -6.17
C MET A 33 -2.25 19.48 -6.27
N GLY A 34 -3.00 19.45 -5.18
CA GLY A 34 -4.28 18.75 -5.16
C GLY A 34 -5.20 19.17 -4.04
N GLU A 35 -6.40 18.64 -4.10
CA GLU A 35 -7.44 18.75 -3.10
C GLU A 35 -7.71 17.37 -2.48
N VAL A 36 -8.03 17.34 -1.20
CA VAL A 36 -8.40 16.13 -0.48
C VAL A 36 -9.84 16.26 0.01
N PHE A 37 -10.64 15.25 -0.27
CA PHE A 37 -12.06 15.18 0.09
C PHE A 37 -12.33 13.98 0.98
N VAL A 38 -13.31 14.10 1.87
CA VAL A 38 -14.07 12.95 2.35
C VAL A 38 -14.95 12.48 1.20
N ALA A 39 -14.81 11.24 0.79
CA ALA A 39 -15.63 10.66 -0.26
C ALA A 39 -16.30 9.37 0.23
N ARG A 40 -17.49 9.08 -0.30
CA ARG A 40 -18.22 7.83 -0.07
C ARG A 40 -18.11 6.96 -1.31
N GLU A 41 -17.60 5.76 -1.18
CA GLU A 41 -17.65 4.77 -2.25
C GLU A 41 -19.08 4.23 -2.38
N LEU A 42 -19.72 4.42 -3.53
CA LEU A 42 -21.13 4.11 -3.73
C LEU A 42 -21.44 2.61 -3.62
N ALA A 43 -20.51 1.75 -4.03
CA ALA A 43 -20.71 0.30 -4.02
C ALA A 43 -20.65 -0.32 -2.62
N THR A 44 -19.81 0.21 -1.73
CA THR A 44 -19.56 -0.33 -0.38
C THR A 44 -20.10 0.56 0.74
N SER A 45 -20.54 1.78 0.41
CA SER A 45 -20.89 2.84 1.36
C SER A 45 -19.75 3.27 2.29
N ARG A 46 -18.53 2.79 2.03
CA ARG A 46 -17.33 3.13 2.81
C ARG A 46 -16.92 4.57 2.61
N LYS A 47 -16.55 5.24 3.71
CA LYS A 47 -15.91 6.55 3.64
C LYS A 47 -14.40 6.37 3.45
N VAL A 48 -13.83 7.15 2.53
CA VAL A 48 -12.40 7.19 2.20
C VAL A 48 -11.95 8.64 2.10
N ALA A 49 -10.66 8.90 2.23
CA ALA A 49 -10.10 10.16 1.78
C ALA A 49 -9.72 10.03 0.30
N LEU A 50 -10.11 11.01 -0.52
CA LEU A 50 -9.82 11.05 -1.94
C LEU A 50 -8.98 12.29 -2.25
N LYS A 51 -7.73 12.07 -2.70
CA LYS A 51 -6.84 13.15 -3.18
C LYS A 51 -6.95 13.24 -4.69
N ARG A 52 -7.30 14.43 -5.21
CA ARG A 52 -7.44 14.71 -6.64
C ARG A 52 -6.46 15.81 -7.06
N LEU A 53 -5.80 15.63 -8.19
CA LEU A 53 -4.93 16.65 -8.77
C LEU A 53 -5.75 17.86 -9.20
N LEU A 54 -5.25 19.07 -8.91
CA LEU A 54 -5.87 20.30 -9.39
C LEU A 54 -5.68 20.45 -10.91
N PRO A 55 -6.70 20.96 -11.66
CA PRO A 55 -6.56 21.26 -13.09
C PRO A 55 -5.37 22.16 -13.41
N THR A 56 -5.11 23.14 -12.54
CA THR A 56 -3.97 24.08 -12.66
C THR A 56 -2.60 23.40 -12.45
N ALA A 57 -2.59 22.21 -11.83
CA ALA A 57 -1.38 21.44 -11.54
C ALA A 57 -1.16 20.26 -12.50
N GLN A 58 -1.84 20.20 -13.65
CA GLN A 58 -1.80 19.07 -14.59
C GLN A 58 -0.36 18.74 -15.07
N LYS A 59 0.52 19.73 -15.19
CA LYS A 59 1.96 19.53 -15.47
C LYS A 59 2.69 18.69 -14.40
N ARG A 60 2.12 18.56 -13.20
CA ARG A 60 2.66 17.76 -12.08
C ARG A 60 2.05 16.36 -12.00
N SER A 61 1.28 15.94 -13.00
CA SER A 61 0.63 14.61 -13.04
C SER A 61 1.64 13.46 -12.85
N ALA A 62 2.84 13.59 -13.39
CA ALA A 62 3.90 12.60 -13.22
C ALA A 62 4.36 12.48 -11.74
N LEU A 63 4.49 13.60 -11.03
CA LEU A 63 4.84 13.62 -9.61
C LEU A 63 3.72 13.02 -8.75
N PHE A 64 2.48 13.35 -9.06
CA PHE A 64 1.29 12.81 -8.37
C PHE A 64 1.19 11.29 -8.53
N ARG A 65 1.46 10.76 -9.73
CA ARG A 65 1.52 9.31 -9.99
C ARG A 65 2.68 8.65 -9.23
N ALA A 66 3.85 9.30 -9.20
CA ALA A 66 5.02 8.79 -8.49
C ALA A 66 4.78 8.73 -6.98
N GLU A 67 4.12 9.72 -6.40
CA GLU A 67 3.69 9.74 -5.00
C GLU A 67 2.85 8.49 -4.67
N TYR A 68 1.75 8.27 -5.42
CA TYR A 68 0.93 7.09 -5.23
C TYR A 68 1.71 5.78 -5.38
N HIS A 69 2.56 5.69 -6.42
CA HIS A 69 3.33 4.48 -6.71
C HIS A 69 4.27 4.08 -5.55
N VAL A 70 4.83 5.05 -4.87
CA VAL A 70 5.66 4.78 -3.68
C VAL A 70 4.79 4.42 -2.49
N LEU A 71 3.75 5.21 -2.19
CA LEU A 71 2.84 4.96 -1.08
C LEU A 71 2.19 3.58 -1.15
N ALA A 72 1.77 3.15 -2.34
CA ALA A 72 1.13 1.84 -2.55
C ALA A 72 2.05 0.64 -2.20
N ARG A 73 3.36 0.86 -2.11
CA ARG A 73 4.35 -0.14 -1.71
C ARG A 73 4.74 -0.05 -0.24
N LEU A 74 4.49 1.09 0.40
CA LEU A 74 4.80 1.30 1.81
C LEU A 74 3.64 0.78 2.65
N LYS A 75 3.89 -0.24 3.46
CA LYS A 75 2.95 -0.75 4.45
C LYS A 75 3.54 -0.59 5.83
N HIS A 76 3.07 0.41 6.57
CA HIS A 76 3.62 0.74 7.87
C HIS A 76 2.54 1.36 8.78
N PRO A 77 2.45 1.00 10.07
CA PRO A 77 1.39 1.49 10.97
C PRO A 77 1.38 3.01 11.15
N PHE A 78 2.53 3.67 10.94
CA PHE A 78 2.68 5.11 11.09
C PHE A 78 2.76 5.87 9.75
N ILE A 79 2.41 5.23 8.63
CA ILE A 79 2.26 5.84 7.30
C ILE A 79 0.83 5.66 6.84
N ILE A 80 0.30 6.64 6.12
CA ILE A 80 -1.06 6.56 5.56
C ILE A 80 -1.17 5.44 4.54
N ASP A 81 -2.22 4.63 4.63
CA ASP A 81 -2.54 3.60 3.65
C ASP A 81 -3.23 4.18 2.43
N VAL A 82 -2.78 3.79 1.23
CA VAL A 82 -3.45 4.12 -0.03
C VAL A 82 -4.11 2.88 -0.63
N TYR A 83 -5.25 3.08 -1.31
CA TYR A 83 -6.06 1.99 -1.83
C TYR A 83 -5.98 1.88 -3.35
N GLU A 84 -6.43 2.90 -4.06
CA GLU A 84 -6.61 2.85 -5.49
C GLU A 84 -6.22 4.16 -6.16
N PHE A 85 -5.66 4.07 -7.37
CA PHE A 85 -5.41 5.19 -8.26
C PHE A 85 -6.34 5.12 -9.46
N GLY A 86 -6.85 6.26 -9.89
CA GLY A 86 -7.67 6.39 -11.08
C GLY A 86 -7.48 7.73 -11.79
N VAL A 87 -8.12 7.86 -12.93
CA VAL A 87 -8.21 9.11 -13.69
C VAL A 87 -9.69 9.38 -13.98
N ASP A 88 -10.16 10.58 -13.66
CA ASP A 88 -11.49 11.05 -13.97
C ASP A 88 -11.39 12.36 -14.74
N ARG A 89 -11.99 12.43 -15.95
CA ARG A 89 -11.95 13.64 -16.82
C ARG A 89 -10.53 14.23 -16.97
N ASP A 90 -9.56 13.35 -17.27
CA ASP A 90 -8.13 13.66 -17.40
C ASP A 90 -7.42 14.11 -16.11
N LEU A 91 -8.08 14.10 -14.99
CA LEU A 91 -7.52 14.42 -13.68
C LEU A 91 -7.22 13.15 -12.89
N PRO A 92 -5.97 12.88 -12.54
CA PRO A 92 -5.64 11.77 -11.69
C PRO A 92 -6.11 12.01 -10.25
N TYR A 93 -6.57 10.94 -9.63
CA TYR A 93 -6.93 10.87 -8.21
C TYR A 93 -6.42 9.57 -7.60
N TYR A 94 -6.34 9.53 -6.30
CA TYR A 94 -6.20 8.28 -5.56
C TYR A 94 -6.98 8.33 -4.26
N THR A 95 -7.37 7.15 -3.78
CA THR A 95 -8.07 6.98 -2.52
C THR A 95 -7.12 6.43 -1.46
N MET A 96 -7.38 6.80 -0.22
CA MET A 96 -6.58 6.42 0.93
C MET A 96 -7.46 6.30 2.18
N GLU A 97 -6.90 5.78 3.26
CA GLU A 97 -7.61 5.72 4.53
C GLU A 97 -8.06 7.11 4.98
N LEU A 98 -9.30 7.18 5.44
CA LEU A 98 -9.82 8.38 6.09
C LEU A 98 -9.41 8.31 7.55
N LEU A 99 -8.43 9.12 7.92
CA LEU A 99 -7.97 9.21 9.30
C LEU A 99 -8.93 10.08 10.10
N ASP A 100 -9.37 9.56 11.23
CA ASP A 100 -10.02 10.32 12.28
C ASP A 100 -9.01 11.23 13.01
N GLY A 101 -9.47 11.95 14.05
CA GLY A 101 -8.60 12.81 14.84
C GLY A 101 -8.18 14.10 14.12
N TYR A 102 -6.97 14.59 14.40
CA TYR A 102 -6.51 15.93 14.02
C TYR A 102 -5.03 15.96 13.61
N ASP A 103 -4.61 16.97 12.86
CA ASP A 103 -3.19 17.22 12.61
C ASP A 103 -2.55 17.93 13.82
N LEU A 104 -1.21 17.90 13.91
CA LEU A 104 -0.54 18.44 15.08
C LEU A 104 -0.72 19.95 15.28
N ARG A 105 -1.14 20.72 14.29
CA ARG A 105 -1.43 22.15 14.45
C ARG A 105 -2.59 22.37 15.42
N GLU A 106 -3.55 21.46 15.43
CA GLU A 106 -4.73 21.47 16.29
C GLU A 106 -4.49 20.75 17.62
N ALA A 107 -3.31 20.11 17.78
CA ALA A 107 -3.00 19.36 18.98
C ALA A 107 -3.04 20.25 20.23
N PRO A 108 -3.62 19.79 21.34
CA PRO A 108 -3.49 20.46 22.63
C PRO A 108 -2.05 20.48 23.11
N HIS A 109 -1.78 21.15 24.21
CA HIS A 109 -0.45 21.07 24.85
C HIS A 109 -0.19 19.62 25.28
N VAL A 110 0.94 19.05 24.84
CA VAL A 110 1.29 17.64 25.11
C VAL A 110 2.31 17.54 26.23
N GLY A 111 2.14 16.54 27.09
CA GLY A 111 3.13 16.20 28.10
C GLY A 111 4.37 15.53 27.50
N LEU A 112 5.41 15.37 28.32
CA LEU A 112 6.69 14.80 27.88
C LEU A 112 6.55 13.44 27.19
N SER A 113 5.93 12.47 27.87
CA SER A 113 5.80 11.10 27.36
C SER A 113 5.01 11.04 26.07
N GLU A 114 3.92 11.81 25.98
CA GLU A 114 3.08 11.89 24.77
C GLU A 114 3.83 12.55 23.61
N GLY A 115 4.52 13.67 23.86
CA GLY A 115 5.33 14.33 22.84
C GLY A 115 6.44 13.43 22.32
N CYS A 116 7.13 12.72 23.20
CA CYS A 116 8.13 11.73 22.79
C CYS A 116 7.52 10.59 21.96
N ARG A 117 6.30 10.13 22.28
CA ARG A 117 5.59 9.10 21.50
C ARG A 117 5.27 9.60 20.10
N ILE A 118 4.69 10.80 19.97
CA ILE A 118 4.38 11.42 18.68
C ILE A 118 5.62 11.48 17.79
N LEU A 119 6.72 12.00 18.34
CA LEU A 119 7.98 12.14 17.61
C LEU A 119 8.59 10.79 17.24
N ARG A 120 8.46 9.78 18.11
CA ARG A 120 8.92 8.42 17.85
C ARG A 120 8.14 7.76 16.73
N ASP A 121 6.82 7.89 16.69
CA ASP A 121 5.98 7.32 15.63
C ASP A 121 6.38 7.90 14.26
N VAL A 122 6.61 9.22 14.18
CA VAL A 122 7.12 9.89 12.97
C VAL A 122 8.52 9.40 12.62
N ALA A 123 9.41 9.28 13.61
CA ALA A 123 10.77 8.78 13.41
C ALA A 123 10.77 7.33 12.86
N CYS A 124 9.84 6.48 13.30
CA CYS A 124 9.66 5.12 12.74
C CYS A 124 9.27 5.17 11.25
N SER A 125 8.39 6.10 10.85
CA SER A 125 8.04 6.30 9.43
C SER A 125 9.26 6.73 8.62
N LEU A 126 10.05 7.66 9.16
CA LEU A 126 11.28 8.15 8.52
C LEU A 126 12.33 7.06 8.42
N ALA A 127 12.48 6.19 9.44
CA ALA A 127 13.42 5.07 9.41
C ALA A 127 13.15 4.14 8.21
N LEU A 128 11.86 3.84 7.93
CA LEU A 128 11.46 3.04 6.76
C LEU A 128 11.83 3.73 5.44
N LEU A 129 11.54 5.04 5.30
CA LEU A 129 11.87 5.81 4.09
C LEU A 129 13.39 5.87 3.86
N HIS A 130 14.13 6.19 4.92
CA HIS A 130 15.59 6.33 4.88
C HIS A 130 16.28 4.99 4.56
N GLY A 131 15.73 3.87 5.05
CA GLY A 131 16.16 2.53 4.67
C GLY A 131 16.05 2.28 3.16
N GLN A 132 15.05 2.86 2.50
CA GLN A 132 14.86 2.82 1.04
C GLN A 132 15.60 3.97 0.30
N ARG A 133 16.41 4.77 1.01
CA ARG A 133 17.13 5.94 0.49
C ARG A 133 16.19 7.01 -0.10
N LEU A 134 15.04 7.19 0.53
CA LEU A 134 14.06 8.21 0.20
C LEU A 134 13.99 9.26 1.32
N LEU A 135 13.72 10.51 0.95
CA LEU A 135 13.47 11.64 1.83
C LEU A 135 12.02 12.08 1.71
N HIS A 136 11.40 12.40 2.82
CA HIS A 136 10.05 12.97 2.86
C HIS A 136 10.04 14.43 2.43
N ARG A 137 10.97 15.24 2.94
CA ARG A 137 11.20 16.67 2.66
C ARG A 137 10.12 17.65 3.14
N ASP A 138 8.99 17.17 3.63
CA ASP A 138 7.93 18.04 4.16
C ASP A 138 7.38 17.52 5.50
N VAL A 139 8.27 17.15 6.41
CA VAL A 139 7.91 16.81 7.78
C VAL A 139 7.53 18.10 8.52
N SER A 140 6.25 18.26 8.80
CA SER A 140 5.70 19.47 9.43
C SER A 140 4.45 19.13 10.24
N PRO A 141 4.00 19.96 11.18
CA PRO A 141 2.83 19.69 12.02
C PRO A 141 1.55 19.37 11.25
N ARG A 142 1.37 19.94 10.04
CA ARG A 142 0.20 19.68 9.19
C ARG A 142 0.24 18.31 8.54
N ASN A 143 1.43 17.72 8.38
CA ASN A 143 1.64 16.45 7.69
C ASN A 143 1.81 15.27 8.67
N VAL A 144 1.56 15.51 9.95
CA VAL A 144 1.47 14.48 11.00
C VAL A 144 0.07 14.49 11.57
N ARG A 145 -0.68 13.41 11.38
CA ARG A 145 -2.04 13.27 11.89
C ARG A 145 -2.09 12.29 13.05
N ARG A 146 -2.69 12.73 14.15
CA ARG A 146 -2.93 11.90 15.33
C ARG A 146 -4.35 11.34 15.26
N THR A 147 -4.46 10.02 15.23
CA THR A 147 -5.74 9.31 15.22
C THR A 147 -6.42 9.34 16.60
N ALA A 148 -7.72 9.00 16.67
CA ALA A 148 -8.44 8.88 17.92
C ALA A 148 -7.84 7.78 18.83
N SER A 149 -7.22 6.73 18.26
CA SER A 149 -6.48 5.70 19.00
C SER A 149 -5.13 6.18 19.55
N GLY A 150 -4.71 7.42 19.24
CA GLY A 150 -3.46 8.01 19.71
C GLY A 150 -2.22 7.69 18.86
N VAL A 151 -2.37 6.94 17.78
CA VAL A 151 -1.30 6.65 16.81
C VAL A 151 -1.05 7.88 15.94
N CYS A 152 0.22 8.21 15.66
CA CYS A 152 0.56 9.29 14.74
C CYS A 152 1.00 8.74 13.40
N LYS A 153 0.32 9.20 12.34
CA LYS A 153 0.62 8.82 10.96
C LYS A 153 1.20 9.99 10.18
N LEU A 154 2.27 9.71 9.44
CA LEU A 154 2.83 10.65 8.47
C LEU A 154 1.99 10.60 7.19
N ILE A 155 1.64 11.79 6.68
CA ILE A 155 0.80 11.99 5.49
C ILE A 155 1.49 12.93 4.51
N ASP A 156 1.00 12.98 3.26
CA ASP A 156 1.46 13.88 2.18
C ASP A 156 2.93 13.68 1.75
N PHE A 157 3.13 12.73 0.85
CA PHE A 157 4.44 12.32 0.32
C PHE A 157 4.79 13.00 -1.01
N GLY A 158 4.07 14.09 -1.38
CA GLY A 158 4.23 14.78 -2.66
C GLY A 158 5.57 15.50 -2.88
N ALA A 159 6.36 15.68 -1.80
CA ALA A 159 7.69 16.29 -1.88
C ALA A 159 8.84 15.28 -1.91
N MET A 160 8.53 13.97 -1.88
CA MET A 160 9.52 12.90 -1.70
C MET A 160 10.49 12.78 -2.87
N VAL A 161 11.77 12.52 -2.55
CA VAL A 161 12.86 12.32 -3.52
C VAL A 161 13.86 11.28 -3.00
N PRO A 162 14.66 10.65 -3.89
CA PRO A 162 15.84 9.90 -3.46
C PRO A 162 16.89 10.80 -2.78
N PHE A 163 17.79 10.19 -2.00
CA PHE A 163 18.98 10.88 -1.50
C PHE A 163 19.77 11.48 -2.66
N GLY A 164 20.25 12.70 -2.51
CA GLY A 164 21.01 13.40 -3.56
C GLY A 164 20.74 14.89 -3.58
N VAL A 165 21.07 15.54 -4.67
CA VAL A 165 20.72 16.95 -4.92
C VAL A 165 19.29 17.00 -5.47
N PRO A 166 18.35 17.66 -4.77
CA PRO A 166 16.97 17.71 -5.23
C PRO A 166 16.79 18.64 -6.43
N PRO A 167 15.83 18.36 -7.32
CA PRO A 167 15.61 19.20 -8.51
C PRO A 167 15.00 20.57 -8.18
N ASN A 168 14.45 20.76 -7.00
CA ASN A 168 13.76 21.98 -6.57
C ASN A 168 13.74 22.08 -5.04
N LEU A 169 13.54 23.28 -4.54
CA LEU A 169 13.20 23.53 -3.15
C LEU A 169 11.75 23.09 -2.89
N ALA A 170 11.54 22.27 -1.88
CA ALA A 170 10.22 21.83 -1.43
C ALA A 170 10.17 21.72 0.10
N GLY A 171 8.96 21.73 0.66
CA GLY A 171 8.72 21.67 2.08
C GLY A 171 8.01 22.90 2.61
N THR A 172 7.71 22.89 3.90
CA THR A 172 7.00 23.96 4.62
C THR A 172 7.98 24.77 5.45
N PRO A 173 8.25 26.05 5.12
CA PRO A 173 9.01 26.92 6.03
C PRO A 173 8.25 27.06 7.38
N PRO A 174 8.91 27.08 8.53
CA PRO A 174 10.35 27.04 8.79
C PRO A 174 10.92 25.65 9.08
N PHE A 175 10.27 24.59 8.64
CA PHE A 175 10.67 23.18 8.90
C PHE A 175 11.69 22.65 7.88
N ILE A 176 12.09 23.45 6.89
CA ILE A 176 13.05 23.06 5.84
C ILE A 176 14.47 23.17 6.40
N SER A 177 15.29 22.14 6.20
CA SER A 177 16.68 22.12 6.64
C SER A 177 17.57 23.12 5.89
N PRO A 178 18.65 23.66 6.53
CA PRO A 178 19.54 24.65 5.89
C PRO A 178 20.12 24.17 4.57
N GLU A 179 20.62 22.94 4.51
CA GLU A 179 21.19 22.36 3.29
C GLU A 179 20.16 22.19 2.17
N ALA A 180 18.87 21.99 2.51
CA ALA A 180 17.81 21.97 1.52
C ALA A 180 17.52 23.38 0.95
N TRP A 181 17.61 24.42 1.78
CA TRP A 181 17.52 25.81 1.34
C TRP A 181 18.66 26.19 0.40
N GLU A 182 19.86 25.73 0.71
CA GLU A 182 21.08 26.02 -0.06
C GLU A 182 21.21 25.18 -1.34
N GLY A 183 20.28 24.23 -1.57
CA GLY A 183 20.31 23.35 -2.74
C GLY A 183 21.44 22.32 -2.70
N GLY A 184 21.89 21.98 -1.48
CA GLY A 184 22.98 21.05 -1.24
C GLY A 184 22.59 19.58 -1.41
N LEU A 185 23.55 18.71 -1.13
CA LEU A 185 23.36 17.26 -1.10
C LEU A 185 22.52 16.86 0.13
N LEU A 186 21.37 16.23 -0.09
CA LEU A 186 20.45 15.81 0.96
C LEU A 186 20.60 14.31 1.28
N ASP A 187 20.64 14.01 2.55
CA ASP A 187 20.49 12.66 3.11
C ASP A 187 19.44 12.67 4.24
N GLN A 188 19.30 11.55 4.96
CA GLN A 188 18.33 11.37 6.04
C GLN A 188 18.33 12.50 7.08
N ARG A 189 19.45 13.18 7.28
CA ARG A 189 19.59 14.24 8.28
C ARG A 189 18.79 15.51 7.97
N ALA A 190 18.38 15.68 6.69
CA ALA A 190 17.46 16.75 6.30
C ALA A 190 16.06 16.56 6.92
N ASP A 191 15.50 15.34 6.85
CA ASP A 191 14.22 15.03 7.48
C ASP A 191 14.32 15.04 9.02
N LEU A 192 15.48 14.65 9.58
CA LEU A 192 15.71 14.72 11.03
C LEU A 192 15.73 16.16 11.54
N TYR A 193 16.29 17.10 10.79
CA TYR A 193 16.16 18.53 11.09
C TYR A 193 14.70 18.96 11.12
N SER A 194 13.92 18.59 10.11
CA SER A 194 12.50 18.91 10.02
C SER A 194 11.73 18.35 11.22
N LEU A 195 12.04 17.12 11.65
CA LEU A 195 11.45 16.51 12.85
C LEU A 195 11.91 17.23 14.13
N GLY A 196 13.15 17.69 14.21
CA GLY A 196 13.65 18.56 15.29
C GLY A 196 12.89 19.87 15.37
N ALA A 197 12.58 20.48 14.21
CA ALA A 197 11.77 21.70 14.12
C ALA A 197 10.32 21.46 14.57
N VAL A 198 9.74 20.30 14.23
CA VAL A 198 8.43 19.87 14.74
C VAL A 198 8.48 19.66 16.25
N ALA A 199 9.52 19.02 16.78
CA ALA A 199 9.71 18.82 18.22
C ALA A 199 9.81 20.14 18.98
N TYR A 200 10.63 21.06 18.49
CA TYR A 200 10.77 22.40 19.09
C TYR A 200 9.40 23.11 19.14
N TRP A 201 8.67 23.11 18.01
CA TRP A 201 7.33 23.70 17.94
C TRP A 201 6.32 22.98 18.85
N LEU A 202 6.35 21.65 18.89
CA LEU A 202 5.40 20.85 19.67
C LEU A 202 5.46 21.18 21.17
N PHE A 203 6.66 21.32 21.72
CA PHE A 203 6.86 21.60 23.14
C PHE A 203 6.82 23.10 23.49
N SER A 204 7.28 23.99 22.60
CA SER A 204 7.37 25.43 22.88
C SER A 204 6.19 26.25 22.33
N ARG A 205 5.44 25.69 21.38
CA ARG A 205 4.45 26.40 20.54
C ARG A 205 5.03 27.62 19.80
N ARG A 206 6.34 27.66 19.63
CA ARG A 206 7.05 28.68 18.86
C ARG A 206 7.65 28.07 17.62
N LEU A 207 7.55 28.80 16.50
CA LEU A 207 8.21 28.37 15.27
C LEU A 207 9.72 28.47 15.42
N PRO A 208 10.50 27.50 14.91
CA PRO A 208 11.94 27.61 14.82
C PRO A 208 12.30 28.70 13.81
N GLY A 209 12.87 29.83 14.27
CA GLY A 209 13.17 31.02 13.46
C GLY A 209 12.22 32.20 13.70
N SER A 210 12.64 33.42 13.36
CA SER A 210 11.77 34.58 13.46
C SER A 210 10.76 34.61 12.31
N ALA A 211 9.54 35.07 12.59
CA ALA A 211 8.49 35.26 11.56
C ALA A 211 8.91 36.22 10.42
N ARG A 212 10.02 36.94 10.58
CA ARG A 212 10.58 37.85 9.55
C ARG A 212 11.45 37.14 8.52
N THR A 213 11.90 35.90 8.77
CA THR A 213 12.75 35.13 7.85
C THR A 213 11.97 34.19 6.92
N LEU A 214 10.67 34.39 6.76
CA LEU A 214 9.86 33.70 5.74
C LEU A 214 10.13 34.18 4.32
N ASP A 215 11.06 35.13 4.15
CA ASP A 215 11.53 35.51 2.82
C ASP A 215 12.40 34.38 2.24
N ARG A 216 11.97 33.84 1.10
CA ARG A 216 12.64 32.73 0.39
C ARG A 216 14.12 33.01 0.06
N ALA A 217 14.60 34.22 0.33
CA ALA A 217 15.96 34.67 0.00
C ALA A 217 17.01 34.43 1.10
N SER A 218 16.62 34.02 2.33
CA SER A 218 17.61 33.89 3.41
C SER A 218 17.32 32.68 4.30
N PRO A 219 18.31 31.79 4.53
CA PRO A 219 18.18 30.70 5.49
C PRO A 219 18.03 31.26 6.92
N PRO A 220 17.31 30.58 7.83
CA PRO A 220 17.19 31.03 9.21
C PRO A 220 18.55 30.98 9.90
N ARG A 221 19.16 32.14 10.14
CA ARG A 221 20.47 32.29 10.79
C ARG A 221 20.40 32.69 12.25
N GLU A 222 19.21 32.95 12.80
CA GLU A 222 19.07 33.33 14.20
C GLU A 222 19.26 32.11 15.12
N ARG A 223 20.07 32.30 16.18
CA ARG A 223 20.21 31.30 17.25
C ARG A 223 18.86 31.12 17.96
N LEU A 224 18.30 29.93 17.83
CA LEU A 224 17.08 29.55 18.54
C LEU A 224 17.30 29.63 20.06
N PRO A 225 16.36 30.18 20.83
CA PRO A 225 16.39 30.05 22.29
C PRO A 225 16.43 28.57 22.68
N LEU A 226 17.22 28.24 23.71
CA LEU A 226 17.21 26.90 24.29
C LEU A 226 15.77 26.47 24.64
N LEU A 227 15.42 25.21 24.39
CA LEU A 227 14.05 24.74 24.54
C LEU A 227 13.52 24.94 25.96
N ARG A 228 14.33 24.72 26.99
CA ARG A 228 13.97 24.92 28.41
C ARG A 228 13.73 26.38 28.80
N LYS A 229 14.22 27.34 28.01
CA LYS A 229 13.90 28.76 28.23
C LYS A 229 12.48 29.12 27.81
N VAL A 230 11.90 28.34 26.92
CA VAL A 230 10.57 28.57 26.31
C VAL A 230 9.53 27.53 26.72
N ALA A 231 9.97 26.37 27.23
CA ALA A 231 9.16 25.26 27.74
C ALA A 231 9.77 24.76 29.06
N LYS A 232 9.16 25.11 30.21
CA LYS A 232 9.81 24.96 31.53
C LYS A 232 9.93 23.51 32.02
N ASP A 233 9.03 22.61 31.61
CA ASP A 233 8.96 21.24 32.16
C ASP A 233 9.66 20.21 31.26
N ILE A 234 10.69 20.63 30.54
CA ILE A 234 11.45 19.80 29.63
C ILE A 234 12.75 19.33 30.29
N PRO A 235 13.04 18.00 30.30
CA PRO A 235 14.30 17.48 30.81
C PRO A 235 15.47 17.90 29.92
N VAL A 236 16.67 17.93 30.50
CA VAL A 236 17.88 18.39 29.79
C VAL A 236 18.20 17.50 28.59
N GLU A 237 17.96 16.21 28.69
CA GLU A 237 18.19 15.22 27.65
C GLU A 237 17.32 15.46 26.40
N LEU A 238 16.05 15.91 26.57
CA LEU A 238 15.18 16.28 25.46
C LEU A 238 15.63 17.60 24.82
N GLU A 239 16.02 18.60 25.63
CA GLU A 239 16.58 19.84 25.09
C GLU A 239 17.82 19.57 24.24
N GLU A 240 18.78 18.79 24.75
CA GLU A 240 19.99 18.44 24.01
C GLU A 240 19.68 17.70 22.70
N LEU A 241 18.73 16.75 22.73
CA LEU A 241 18.29 16.03 21.55
C LEU A 241 17.68 16.96 20.52
N VAL A 242 16.71 17.79 20.91
CA VAL A 242 16.02 18.70 19.99
C VAL A 242 16.98 19.75 19.43
N MET A 243 17.86 20.31 20.25
CA MET A 243 18.83 21.30 19.80
C MET A 243 19.89 20.69 18.89
N SER A 244 20.31 19.44 19.12
CA SER A 244 21.23 18.73 18.22
C SER A 244 20.60 18.45 16.85
N LEU A 245 19.30 18.15 16.78
CA LEU A 245 18.58 18.00 15.51
C LEU A 245 18.55 19.30 14.69
N LEU A 246 18.52 20.44 15.37
CA LEU A 246 18.44 21.77 14.77
C LEU A 246 19.81 22.40 14.45
N GLU A 247 20.90 21.63 14.60
CA GLU A 247 22.22 22.08 14.20
C GLU A 247 22.27 22.40 12.70
N HIS A 248 22.95 23.52 12.36
CA HIS A 248 23.08 23.96 10.97
C HIS A 248 23.90 22.95 10.15
N ASP A 249 25.01 22.46 10.72
CA ASP A 249 25.85 21.44 10.10
C ASP A 249 25.21 20.06 10.26
N PRO A 250 24.83 19.37 9.16
CA PRO A 250 24.24 18.04 9.23
C PRO A 250 25.11 17.00 9.96
N ASN A 251 26.43 17.17 9.97
CA ASN A 251 27.35 16.23 10.63
C ASN A 251 27.27 16.29 12.17
N LYS A 252 26.71 17.35 12.73
CA LYS A 252 26.50 17.51 14.17
C LYS A 252 25.15 16.99 14.64
N ARG A 253 24.28 16.61 13.71
CA ARG A 253 22.97 16.03 14.00
C ARG A 253 23.09 14.53 14.26
N PRO A 254 22.11 13.91 14.97
CA PRO A 254 21.96 12.46 15.01
C PRO A 254 22.08 11.85 13.62
N SER A 255 22.72 10.69 13.52
CA SER A 255 23.08 10.10 12.23
C SER A 255 21.93 9.40 11.55
N SER A 256 20.89 9.00 12.30
CA SER A 256 19.78 8.21 11.80
C SER A 256 18.49 8.42 12.61
N ALA A 257 17.36 8.11 11.99
CA ALA A 257 16.07 8.06 12.69
C ALA A 257 16.06 7.03 13.83
N ASN A 258 16.87 5.98 13.72
CA ASN A 258 16.96 4.90 14.70
C ASN A 258 17.56 5.39 16.03
N GLU A 259 18.63 6.17 15.94
CA GLU A 259 19.21 6.85 17.10
C GLU A 259 18.18 7.73 17.80
N LEU A 260 17.36 8.43 17.01
CA LEU A 260 16.30 9.29 17.55
C LEU A 260 15.20 8.47 18.24
N ILE A 261 14.77 7.33 17.66
CA ILE A 261 13.79 6.42 18.25
C ILE A 261 14.25 5.92 19.62
N ALA A 262 15.52 5.48 19.73
CA ALA A 262 16.09 5.00 20.98
C ALA A 262 16.11 6.10 22.07
N ARG A 263 16.62 7.30 21.71
CA ARG A 263 16.70 8.44 22.63
C ARG A 263 15.33 8.93 23.09
N LEU A 264 14.35 9.06 22.17
CA LEU A 264 12.98 9.45 22.50
C LEU A 264 12.28 8.42 23.40
N SER A 265 12.54 7.12 23.18
CA SER A 265 11.97 6.06 24.01
C SER A 265 12.52 6.12 25.44
N ALA A 266 13.82 6.33 25.59
CA ALA A 266 14.45 6.48 26.90
C ALA A 266 13.95 7.74 27.65
N ILE A 267 13.94 8.90 26.99
CA ILE A 267 13.53 10.18 27.57
C ILE A 267 12.03 10.16 27.96
N GLY A 268 11.18 9.60 27.09
CA GLY A 268 9.73 9.55 27.31
C GLY A 268 9.27 8.44 28.25
N GLY A 269 10.18 7.56 28.71
CA GLY A 269 9.81 6.37 29.49
C GLY A 269 8.86 5.45 28.72
N LEU A 270 9.01 5.40 27.39
CA LEU A 270 8.11 4.65 26.53
C LEU A 270 8.47 3.16 26.57
N PRO A 271 7.48 2.27 26.56
CA PRO A 271 7.75 0.85 26.40
C PRO A 271 8.55 0.63 25.11
N ALA A 272 9.40 -0.39 25.11
CA ALA A 272 10.01 -0.84 23.85
C ALA A 272 8.88 -1.03 22.84
N ASN A 273 8.97 -0.36 21.69
CA ASN A 273 8.05 -0.65 20.60
C ASN A 273 8.10 -2.17 20.37
N ASP A 274 6.98 -2.77 20.00
CA ASP A 274 7.02 -4.12 19.46
C ASP A 274 7.88 -4.08 18.20
N THR A 275 9.20 -4.22 18.44
CA THR A 275 10.23 -4.16 17.39
C THR A 275 9.99 -5.22 16.32
N THR A 276 9.32 -6.31 16.70
CA THR A 276 8.95 -7.40 15.81
C THR A 276 7.89 -6.96 14.79
N HIS A 277 6.87 -6.20 15.22
CA HIS A 277 5.84 -5.68 14.33
C HIS A 277 6.41 -4.69 13.30
N LEU A 278 7.28 -3.77 13.74
CA LEU A 278 7.95 -2.82 12.86
C LEU A 278 8.93 -3.53 11.90
N ALA A 279 9.67 -4.51 12.39
CA ALA A 279 10.55 -5.33 11.55
C ALA A 279 9.76 -6.07 10.48
N ARG A 280 8.59 -6.63 10.80
CA ARG A 280 7.72 -7.32 9.85
C ARG A 280 7.13 -6.35 8.81
N ALA A 281 6.70 -5.15 9.22
CA ALA A 281 6.24 -4.11 8.31
C ALA A 281 7.34 -3.72 7.31
N HIS A 282 8.58 -3.59 7.80
CA HIS A 282 9.74 -3.32 6.98
C HIS A 282 10.01 -4.44 5.97
N LEU A 283 9.98 -5.71 6.41
CA LEU A 283 10.11 -6.88 5.53
C LEU A 283 8.98 -6.97 4.48
N GLY A 284 7.77 -6.51 4.82
CA GLY A 284 6.62 -6.48 3.91
C GLY A 284 6.73 -5.44 2.78
N SER A 285 7.54 -4.40 2.96
CA SER A 285 7.67 -3.26 2.03
C SER A 285 8.78 -3.42 0.99
N SER A 286 9.27 -4.64 0.74
CA SER A 286 10.38 -4.89 -0.19
C SER A 286 10.05 -4.55 -1.65
N ARG A 287 11.05 -4.13 -2.40
CA ARG A 287 10.93 -3.89 -3.84
C ARG A 287 10.81 -5.20 -4.62
N PHE A 288 10.23 -5.12 -5.82
CA PHE A 288 10.19 -6.24 -6.75
C PHE A 288 11.56 -6.40 -7.44
N VAL A 289 12.35 -7.35 -6.97
CA VAL A 289 13.75 -7.53 -7.37
C VAL A 289 13.90 -8.60 -8.45
N GLY A 290 14.83 -8.39 -9.36
CA GLY A 290 15.34 -9.43 -10.26
C GLY A 290 14.52 -9.68 -11.52
N GLN A 291 13.32 -9.17 -11.65
CA GLN A 291 12.37 -9.49 -12.73
C GLN A 291 12.15 -8.32 -13.74
N LYS A 292 13.17 -7.49 -13.96
CA LYS A 292 13.08 -6.31 -14.86
C LYS A 292 12.59 -6.65 -16.27
N ARG A 293 13.03 -7.81 -16.84
CA ARG A 293 12.60 -8.24 -18.18
C ARG A 293 11.11 -8.60 -18.22
N ALA A 294 10.62 -9.28 -17.19
CA ALA A 294 9.22 -9.64 -17.07
C ALA A 294 8.34 -8.39 -16.98
N LEU A 295 8.72 -7.43 -16.13
CA LEU A 295 8.00 -6.16 -15.98
C LEU A 295 8.01 -5.32 -17.27
N ALA A 296 9.13 -5.27 -17.99
CA ALA A 296 9.22 -4.58 -19.28
C ALA A 296 8.33 -5.23 -20.36
N LYS A 297 8.16 -6.57 -20.37
CA LYS A 297 7.20 -7.24 -21.24
C LYS A 297 5.75 -6.82 -20.90
N ALA A 298 5.38 -6.81 -19.63
CA ALA A 298 4.07 -6.37 -19.18
C ALA A 298 3.80 -4.90 -19.54
N GLU A 299 4.78 -4.01 -19.33
CA GLU A 299 4.68 -2.60 -19.70
C GLU A 299 4.45 -2.41 -21.22
N LYS A 300 5.14 -3.20 -22.05
CA LYS A 300 4.93 -3.17 -23.50
C LYS A 300 3.51 -3.57 -23.88
N LEU A 301 2.94 -4.57 -23.21
CA LEU A 301 1.55 -5.00 -23.44
C LEU A 301 0.54 -3.94 -23.02
N LEU A 302 0.76 -3.28 -21.86
CA LEU A 302 -0.07 -2.16 -21.43
C LEU A 302 -0.07 -1.04 -22.48
N LYS A 303 1.11 -0.66 -22.98
CA LYS A 303 1.23 0.38 -24.03
C LYS A 303 0.49 -0.01 -25.32
N ARG A 304 0.49 -1.28 -25.69
CA ARG A 304 -0.29 -1.78 -26.83
C ARG A 304 -1.78 -1.67 -26.58
N ALA A 305 -2.24 -2.04 -25.40
CA ALA A 305 -3.66 -1.98 -25.04
C ALA A 305 -4.21 -0.54 -25.06
N LEU A 306 -3.39 0.48 -24.71
CA LEU A 306 -3.79 1.89 -24.82
C LEU A 306 -4.18 2.33 -26.24
N VAL A 307 -3.66 1.66 -27.28
CA VAL A 307 -3.97 1.94 -28.68
C VAL A 307 -4.93 0.88 -29.28
N CYS A 308 -5.82 0.32 -28.45
CA CYS A 308 -6.81 -0.69 -28.84
C CYS A 308 -6.20 -1.94 -29.49
N ASN A 309 -4.97 -2.29 -29.14
CA ASN A 309 -4.29 -3.52 -29.55
C ASN A 309 -3.92 -4.29 -28.27
N GLY A 310 -4.94 -4.68 -27.54
CA GLY A 310 -4.82 -5.41 -26.27
C GLY A 310 -4.43 -6.87 -26.45
N GLY A 311 -4.95 -7.72 -25.59
CA GLY A 311 -4.68 -9.15 -25.63
C GLY A 311 -4.51 -9.77 -24.26
N ALA A 312 -3.73 -10.86 -24.18
CA ALA A 312 -3.52 -11.59 -22.95
C ALA A 312 -2.04 -11.83 -22.64
N ALA A 313 -1.73 -11.97 -21.36
CA ALA A 313 -0.44 -12.42 -20.88
C ALA A 313 -0.60 -13.45 -19.75
N LEU A 314 0.27 -14.45 -19.74
CA LEU A 314 0.32 -15.49 -18.74
C LEU A 314 1.67 -15.47 -18.02
N VAL A 315 1.63 -15.21 -16.73
CA VAL A 315 2.79 -15.31 -15.84
C VAL A 315 2.91 -16.75 -15.35
N GLU A 316 3.86 -17.48 -15.91
CA GLU A 316 4.07 -18.90 -15.61
C GLU A 316 5.36 -19.09 -14.80
N SER A 317 5.26 -19.76 -13.63
CA SER A 317 6.43 -20.13 -12.84
C SER A 317 6.08 -21.05 -11.68
N GLY A 318 7.09 -21.62 -11.02
CA GLY A 318 6.95 -22.41 -9.79
C GLY A 318 6.34 -21.61 -8.62
N GLU A 319 6.05 -22.31 -7.54
CA GLU A 319 5.57 -21.68 -6.30
C GLU A 319 6.63 -20.75 -5.70
N GLY A 320 6.17 -19.64 -5.12
CA GLY A 320 7.04 -18.72 -4.38
C GLY A 320 7.99 -17.86 -5.23
N THR A 321 7.97 -17.95 -6.56
CA THR A 321 8.83 -17.15 -7.45
C THR A 321 8.40 -15.70 -7.62
N GLY A 322 7.21 -15.34 -7.11
CA GLY A 322 6.70 -13.97 -7.11
C GLY A 322 5.64 -13.68 -8.16
N LYS A 323 4.83 -14.67 -8.60
CA LYS A 323 3.70 -14.48 -9.55
C LYS A 323 2.75 -13.39 -9.09
N THR A 324 2.16 -13.55 -7.91
CA THR A 324 1.24 -12.56 -7.32
C THR A 324 1.87 -11.17 -7.23
N ARG A 325 3.16 -11.09 -6.86
CA ARG A 325 3.89 -9.81 -6.81
C ARG A 325 4.05 -9.18 -8.19
N MET A 326 4.32 -9.98 -9.22
CA MET A 326 4.37 -9.52 -10.61
C MET A 326 3.03 -8.94 -11.06
N LEU A 327 1.91 -9.62 -10.73
CA LEU A 327 0.55 -9.13 -11.01
C LEU A 327 0.28 -7.80 -10.29
N GLN A 328 0.66 -7.68 -9.01
CA GLN A 328 0.53 -6.44 -8.23
C GLN A 328 1.32 -5.29 -8.84
N GLU A 329 2.59 -5.51 -9.17
CA GLU A 329 3.45 -4.48 -9.79
C GLU A 329 2.93 -4.04 -11.17
N THR A 330 2.44 -5.00 -11.96
CA THR A 330 1.83 -4.68 -13.26
C THR A 330 0.53 -3.91 -13.09
N SER A 331 -0.29 -4.26 -12.09
CA SER A 331 -1.52 -3.52 -11.77
C SER A 331 -1.23 -2.07 -11.37
N LEU A 332 -0.22 -1.88 -10.53
CA LEU A 332 0.21 -0.57 -10.08
C LEU A 332 0.72 0.29 -11.24
N LEU A 333 1.50 -0.33 -12.14
CA LEU A 333 1.98 0.31 -13.37
C LEU A 333 0.81 0.67 -14.29
N ALA A 334 -0.16 -0.23 -14.46
CA ALA A 334 -1.36 0.02 -15.27
C ALA A 334 -2.19 1.19 -14.72
N GLN A 335 -2.46 1.21 -13.41
CA GLN A 335 -3.18 2.29 -12.76
C GLN A 335 -2.50 3.64 -13.02
N THR A 336 -1.17 3.71 -12.87
CA THR A 336 -0.42 4.95 -13.15
C THR A 336 -0.42 5.36 -14.61
N GLN A 337 -0.77 4.46 -15.53
CA GLN A 337 -0.97 4.75 -16.96
C GLN A 337 -2.45 5.05 -17.29
N GLY A 338 -3.34 5.07 -16.32
CA GLY A 338 -4.76 5.40 -16.48
C GLY A 338 -5.67 4.20 -16.73
N PHE A 339 -5.21 2.96 -16.53
CA PHE A 339 -6.06 1.79 -16.58
C PHE A 339 -6.93 1.67 -15.34
N SER A 340 -8.18 1.30 -15.53
CA SER A 340 -8.99 0.70 -14.48
C SER A 340 -8.58 -0.77 -14.30
N VAL A 341 -8.45 -1.23 -13.06
CA VAL A 341 -7.97 -2.58 -12.75
C VAL A 341 -9.03 -3.36 -12.00
N VAL A 342 -9.37 -4.54 -12.51
CA VAL A 342 -10.22 -5.51 -11.82
C VAL A 342 -9.42 -6.78 -11.55
N ARG A 343 -9.64 -7.38 -10.37
CA ARG A 343 -8.88 -8.54 -9.92
C ARG A 343 -9.82 -9.65 -9.49
N ALA A 344 -9.38 -10.87 -9.72
CA ALA A 344 -9.97 -12.07 -9.17
C ALA A 344 -8.87 -13.06 -8.75
N PHE A 345 -9.16 -13.83 -7.72
CA PHE A 345 -8.30 -14.89 -7.22
C PHE A 345 -8.95 -16.25 -7.48
N ALA A 346 -8.24 -17.13 -8.16
CA ALA A 346 -8.74 -18.47 -8.36
C ALA A 346 -8.42 -19.35 -7.15
N SER A 347 -9.38 -20.16 -6.76
CA SER A 347 -9.23 -21.18 -5.73
C SER A 347 -10.01 -22.41 -6.13
N ARG A 348 -9.59 -23.59 -5.69
CA ARG A 348 -10.35 -24.84 -5.88
C ARG A 348 -11.71 -24.75 -5.20
N SER A 349 -12.72 -24.35 -5.95
CA SER A 349 -14.08 -24.11 -5.46
C SER A 349 -15.08 -25.07 -6.07
N ALA A 350 -16.03 -25.53 -5.25
CA ALA A 350 -17.17 -26.35 -5.70
C ALA A 350 -18.26 -25.55 -6.45
N SER A 351 -18.24 -24.19 -6.43
CA SER A 351 -19.34 -23.39 -6.99
C SER A 351 -19.32 -23.22 -8.53
N GLY A 352 -18.24 -23.59 -9.19
CA GLY A 352 -18.15 -23.63 -10.66
C GLY A 352 -18.20 -22.26 -11.37
N THR A 353 -18.20 -21.12 -10.65
CA THR A 353 -18.27 -19.75 -11.19
C THR A 353 -17.48 -18.74 -10.37
N SER A 354 -16.50 -19.20 -9.59
CA SER A 354 -15.86 -18.36 -8.58
C SER A 354 -15.16 -17.12 -9.16
N VAL A 355 -14.27 -17.29 -10.13
CA VAL A 355 -13.52 -16.19 -10.76
C VAL A 355 -14.46 -15.29 -11.58
N ALA A 356 -15.39 -15.88 -12.33
CA ALA A 356 -16.34 -15.11 -13.15
C ALA A 356 -17.21 -14.19 -12.28
N ARG A 357 -17.69 -14.69 -11.12
CA ARG A 357 -18.47 -13.91 -10.15
C ARG A 357 -17.63 -12.80 -9.51
N GLU A 358 -16.40 -13.09 -9.14
CA GLU A 358 -15.50 -12.11 -8.55
C GLU A 358 -15.13 -10.99 -9.54
N LEU A 359 -14.85 -11.34 -10.81
CA LEU A 359 -14.64 -10.38 -11.89
C LEU A 359 -15.87 -9.50 -12.09
N TYR A 360 -17.08 -10.11 -12.12
CA TYR A 360 -18.31 -9.34 -12.21
C TYR A 360 -18.45 -8.34 -11.05
N ARG A 361 -18.28 -8.80 -9.81
CA ARG A 361 -18.39 -7.95 -8.61
C ARG A 361 -17.34 -6.82 -8.62
N SER A 362 -16.12 -7.15 -9.00
CA SER A 362 -15.05 -6.17 -9.13
C SER A 362 -15.35 -5.12 -10.21
N LEU A 363 -15.88 -5.57 -11.35
CA LEU A 363 -16.28 -4.71 -12.47
C LEU A 363 -17.48 -3.81 -12.10
N LYS A 364 -18.51 -4.38 -11.45
CA LYS A 364 -19.68 -3.65 -10.96
C LYS A 364 -19.30 -2.55 -9.95
N ARG A 365 -18.33 -2.84 -9.07
CA ARG A 365 -17.79 -1.84 -8.13
C ARG A 365 -17.01 -0.74 -8.85
N ALA A 366 -16.19 -1.12 -9.84
CA ALA A 366 -15.34 -0.17 -10.56
C ALA A 366 -16.12 0.72 -11.56
N ALA A 367 -17.21 0.21 -12.16
CA ALA A 367 -18.01 0.91 -13.15
C ALA A 367 -19.51 0.65 -12.94
N PRO A 368 -20.12 1.16 -11.85
CA PRO A 368 -21.52 0.87 -11.52
C PRO A 368 -22.50 1.40 -12.58
N GLU A 369 -22.22 2.57 -13.16
CA GLU A 369 -23.08 3.17 -14.18
C GLU A 369 -23.06 2.40 -15.52
N ALA A 370 -21.97 1.72 -15.82
CA ALA A 370 -21.83 0.93 -17.04
C ALA A 370 -22.76 -0.31 -17.05
N LEU A 371 -23.17 -0.81 -15.88
CA LEU A 371 -24.10 -1.93 -15.77
C LEU A 371 -25.48 -1.56 -16.33
N GLU A 372 -25.91 -0.32 -16.19
CA GLU A 372 -27.19 0.17 -16.74
C GLU A 372 -27.19 0.21 -18.28
N LEU A 373 -26.03 0.28 -18.90
CA LEU A 373 -25.86 0.27 -20.35
C LEU A 373 -25.82 -1.15 -20.93
N VAL A 374 -25.75 -2.17 -20.08
CA VAL A 374 -25.82 -3.59 -20.51
C VAL A 374 -27.28 -3.90 -20.86
N PRO A 375 -27.55 -4.61 -22.00
CA PRO A 375 -28.91 -4.99 -22.39
C PRO A 375 -29.63 -5.77 -21.27
N ALA A 376 -30.95 -5.60 -21.16
CA ALA A 376 -31.74 -6.10 -20.03
C ALA A 376 -31.61 -7.64 -19.81
N PRO A 377 -31.61 -8.50 -20.83
CA PRO A 377 -31.48 -9.96 -20.63
C PRO A 377 -30.12 -10.35 -20.01
N GLU A 378 -29.02 -9.71 -20.48
CA GLU A 378 -27.67 -9.96 -20.00
C GLU A 378 -27.51 -9.40 -18.58
N ARG A 379 -28.07 -8.22 -18.29
CA ARG A 379 -28.05 -7.62 -16.96
C ARG A 379 -28.76 -8.50 -15.93
N GLU A 380 -29.93 -9.08 -16.28
CA GLU A 380 -30.63 -10.01 -15.38
C GLU A 380 -29.80 -11.27 -15.10
N ALA A 381 -29.14 -11.84 -16.11
CA ALA A 381 -28.26 -12.99 -15.93
C ALA A 381 -27.08 -12.66 -14.98
N LEU A 382 -26.52 -11.45 -15.08
CA LEU A 382 -25.44 -10.96 -14.19
C LEU A 382 -25.94 -10.78 -12.75
N LEU A 383 -27.15 -10.29 -12.54
CA LEU A 383 -27.75 -10.14 -11.22
C LEU A 383 -28.02 -11.51 -10.57
N GLN A 384 -28.48 -12.50 -11.33
CA GLN A 384 -28.67 -13.88 -10.87
C GLN A 384 -27.34 -14.55 -10.49
N LEU A 385 -26.26 -14.26 -11.26
CA LEU A 385 -24.90 -14.69 -10.91
C LEU A 385 -24.43 -14.10 -9.57
N ASP A 386 -24.71 -12.83 -9.31
CA ASP A 386 -24.34 -12.14 -8.06
C ASP A 386 -25.06 -12.71 -6.84
N ARG A 387 -26.37 -12.97 -6.97
CA ARG A 387 -27.19 -13.57 -5.90
C ARG A 387 -26.84 -15.04 -5.60
N GLY A 388 -26.03 -15.68 -6.46
CA GLY A 388 -25.70 -17.09 -6.30
C GLY A 388 -26.84 -18.05 -6.69
N GLU A 389 -27.88 -17.54 -7.31
CA GLU A 389 -29.02 -18.34 -7.81
C GLU A 389 -28.61 -19.26 -8.96
N LEU A 390 -27.54 -18.91 -9.66
CA LEU A 390 -26.94 -19.68 -10.74
C LEU A 390 -25.65 -20.35 -10.24
N THR A 391 -25.77 -21.56 -9.75
CA THR A 391 -24.62 -22.41 -9.41
C THR A 391 -24.48 -23.52 -10.45
N MET A 392 -23.29 -23.69 -11.01
CA MET A 392 -23.00 -24.74 -12.00
C MET A 392 -23.07 -26.15 -11.41
N ALA A 393 -23.18 -26.27 -10.09
CA ALA A 393 -23.35 -27.56 -9.41
C ALA A 393 -24.73 -28.18 -9.65
N ASN A 394 -25.77 -27.37 -9.86
CA ASN A 394 -27.15 -27.81 -9.98
C ASN A 394 -27.65 -27.86 -11.41
N ASP A 395 -27.02 -27.12 -12.35
CA ASP A 395 -27.39 -27.10 -13.77
C ASP A 395 -26.13 -27.12 -14.64
N GLN A 396 -25.92 -28.26 -15.34
CA GLN A 396 -24.81 -28.45 -16.28
C GLN A 396 -25.17 -28.02 -17.72
N SER A 397 -26.26 -27.27 -17.94
CA SER A 397 -26.68 -26.91 -19.27
C SER A 397 -25.64 -26.03 -19.98
N SER A 398 -25.30 -26.41 -21.21
CA SER A 398 -24.44 -25.62 -22.10
C SER A 398 -25.04 -24.25 -22.39
N GLU A 399 -26.36 -24.15 -22.37
CA GLU A 399 -27.11 -22.92 -22.60
C GLU A 399 -26.91 -21.89 -21.50
N LEU A 400 -26.94 -22.29 -20.22
CA LEU A 400 -26.69 -21.42 -19.10
C LEU A 400 -25.25 -20.87 -19.13
N ARG A 401 -24.26 -21.74 -19.41
CA ARG A 401 -22.86 -21.34 -19.57
C ARG A 401 -22.67 -20.31 -20.70
N ALA A 402 -23.29 -20.55 -21.84
CA ALA A 402 -23.25 -19.64 -22.98
C ALA A 402 -23.90 -18.30 -22.63
N ARG A 403 -25.07 -18.30 -21.98
CA ARG A 403 -25.78 -17.10 -21.54
C ARG A 403 -24.94 -16.26 -20.57
N LEU A 404 -24.32 -16.87 -19.55
CA LEU A 404 -23.48 -16.18 -18.59
C LEU A 404 -22.20 -15.61 -19.23
N SER A 405 -21.53 -16.40 -20.09
CA SER A 405 -20.35 -15.92 -20.82
C SER A 405 -20.69 -14.73 -21.70
N TRP A 406 -21.84 -14.77 -22.37
CA TRP A 406 -22.31 -13.69 -23.23
C TRP A 406 -22.61 -12.41 -22.41
N ALA A 407 -23.29 -12.55 -21.29
CA ALA A 407 -23.64 -11.45 -20.38
C ALA A 407 -22.39 -10.76 -19.81
N LEU A 408 -21.41 -11.55 -19.34
CA LEU A 408 -20.13 -11.04 -18.87
C LEU A 408 -19.35 -10.32 -19.99
N ALA A 409 -19.29 -10.92 -21.18
CA ALA A 409 -18.63 -10.32 -22.33
C ALA A 409 -19.29 -9.01 -22.78
N ALA A 410 -20.63 -8.91 -22.71
CA ALA A 410 -21.37 -7.68 -22.98
C ALA A 410 -20.98 -6.57 -22.00
N PHE A 411 -20.88 -6.88 -20.72
CA PHE A 411 -20.47 -5.91 -19.71
C PHE A 411 -19.02 -5.43 -19.94
N PHE A 412 -18.08 -6.34 -20.19
CA PHE A 412 -16.70 -5.96 -20.52
C PHE A 412 -16.59 -5.10 -21.79
N ARG A 413 -17.42 -5.34 -22.81
CA ARG A 413 -17.46 -4.48 -24.01
C ARG A 413 -17.93 -3.07 -23.67
N VAL A 414 -18.93 -2.93 -22.82
CA VAL A 414 -19.45 -1.61 -22.40
C VAL A 414 -18.35 -0.83 -21.69
N VAL A 415 -17.71 -1.43 -20.71
CA VAL A 415 -16.67 -0.71 -19.92
C VAL A 415 -15.41 -0.42 -20.74
N ALA A 416 -14.99 -1.33 -21.62
CA ALA A 416 -13.81 -1.14 -22.47
C ALA A 416 -13.98 0.01 -23.48
N ARG A 417 -15.21 0.45 -23.77
CA ARG A 417 -15.46 1.65 -24.60
C ARG A 417 -15.27 2.95 -23.81
N GLN A 418 -15.28 2.88 -22.49
CA GLN A 418 -15.15 4.06 -21.61
C GLN A 418 -13.69 4.36 -21.26
N GLY A 419 -12.79 3.39 -21.42
CA GLY A 419 -11.36 3.57 -21.12
C GLY A 419 -10.56 2.27 -21.13
N PRO A 420 -9.26 2.32 -20.84
CA PRO A 420 -8.41 1.14 -20.82
C PRO A 420 -8.60 0.34 -19.53
N TRP A 421 -8.62 -1.00 -19.66
CA TRP A 421 -8.83 -1.94 -18.56
C TRP A 421 -7.74 -2.99 -18.46
N LEU A 422 -7.37 -3.31 -17.23
CA LEU A 422 -6.54 -4.47 -16.90
C LEU A 422 -7.37 -5.45 -16.07
N VAL A 423 -7.54 -6.66 -16.59
CA VAL A 423 -8.15 -7.79 -15.88
C VAL A 423 -7.03 -8.66 -15.34
N VAL A 424 -7.00 -8.88 -14.05
CA VAL A 424 -5.98 -9.69 -13.36
C VAL A 424 -6.61 -10.91 -12.75
N VAL A 425 -6.10 -12.10 -13.08
CA VAL A 425 -6.54 -13.36 -12.49
C VAL A 425 -5.32 -14.09 -11.91
N ASP A 426 -5.28 -14.22 -10.59
CA ASP A 426 -4.19 -14.96 -9.93
C ASP A 426 -4.54 -16.45 -9.81
N ASP A 427 -3.52 -17.31 -10.04
CA ASP A 427 -3.59 -18.77 -10.00
C ASP A 427 -4.72 -19.38 -10.85
N LEU A 428 -4.85 -18.94 -12.12
CA LEU A 428 -5.90 -19.36 -13.06
C LEU A 428 -6.02 -20.88 -13.23
N ASP A 429 -4.96 -21.63 -13.02
CA ASP A 429 -4.90 -23.10 -13.06
C ASP A 429 -5.69 -23.76 -11.91
N LEU A 430 -6.06 -23.02 -10.87
CA LEU A 430 -6.91 -23.47 -9.77
C LEU A 430 -8.39 -23.11 -9.99
N ALA A 431 -8.72 -22.36 -11.05
CA ALA A 431 -10.08 -21.96 -11.34
C ALA A 431 -10.94 -23.10 -11.88
N ASP A 432 -12.24 -22.93 -11.76
CA ASP A 432 -13.23 -23.81 -12.41
C ASP A 432 -13.21 -23.67 -13.94
N GLU A 433 -13.58 -24.73 -14.66
CA GLU A 433 -13.50 -24.80 -16.12
C GLU A 433 -14.32 -23.70 -16.82
N PHE A 434 -15.49 -23.32 -16.27
CA PHE A 434 -16.28 -22.21 -16.82
C PHE A 434 -15.54 -20.88 -16.73
N SER A 435 -14.95 -20.59 -15.57
CA SER A 435 -14.16 -19.37 -15.35
C SER A 435 -12.94 -19.32 -16.26
N VAL A 436 -12.23 -20.44 -16.44
CA VAL A 436 -11.09 -20.52 -17.36
C VAL A 436 -11.53 -20.29 -18.81
N ALA A 437 -12.62 -20.93 -19.24
CA ALA A 437 -13.19 -20.75 -20.59
C ALA A 437 -13.61 -19.29 -20.82
N PHE A 438 -14.22 -18.66 -19.82
CA PHE A 438 -14.59 -17.25 -19.91
C PHE A 438 -13.36 -16.35 -20.04
N VAL A 439 -12.30 -16.55 -19.24
CA VAL A 439 -11.05 -15.78 -19.32
C VAL A 439 -10.37 -15.98 -20.69
N ALA A 440 -10.41 -17.20 -21.25
CA ALA A 440 -9.92 -17.49 -22.59
C ALA A 440 -10.73 -16.75 -23.68
N ALA A 441 -12.06 -16.72 -23.57
CA ALA A 441 -12.91 -15.93 -24.46
C ALA A 441 -12.67 -14.42 -24.33
N LEU A 442 -12.48 -13.93 -23.12
CA LEU A 442 -12.16 -12.52 -22.84
C LEU A 442 -10.82 -12.12 -23.47
N SER A 443 -9.82 -13.03 -23.48
CA SER A 443 -8.52 -12.78 -24.10
C SER A 443 -8.63 -12.55 -25.61
N ALA A 444 -9.51 -13.29 -26.30
CA ALA A 444 -9.77 -13.10 -27.73
C ALA A 444 -10.45 -11.75 -28.01
N MET A 445 -11.41 -11.37 -27.16
CA MET A 445 -12.10 -10.09 -27.28
C MET A 445 -11.15 -8.90 -27.02
N ALA A 446 -10.16 -9.09 -26.15
CA ALA A 446 -9.20 -8.05 -25.78
C ALA A 446 -8.31 -7.60 -26.95
N GLU A 447 -8.11 -8.42 -27.98
CA GLU A 447 -7.22 -8.10 -29.12
C GLU A 447 -7.63 -6.83 -29.87
N THR A 448 -8.91 -6.46 -29.84
CA THR A 448 -9.47 -5.29 -30.53
C THR A 448 -9.95 -4.17 -29.60
N LEU A 449 -9.67 -4.30 -28.31
CA LEU A 449 -10.13 -3.38 -27.28
C LEU A 449 -8.94 -2.83 -26.46
N PRO A 450 -9.11 -1.70 -25.80
CA PRO A 450 -8.16 -1.21 -24.81
C PRO A 450 -8.20 -2.06 -23.51
N LEU A 451 -7.99 -3.35 -23.66
CA LEU A 451 -8.14 -4.36 -22.62
C LEU A 451 -6.92 -5.29 -22.60
N LEU A 452 -6.32 -5.47 -21.44
CA LEU A 452 -5.31 -6.48 -21.20
C LEU A 452 -5.79 -7.49 -20.17
N VAL A 453 -5.70 -8.77 -20.48
CA VAL A 453 -5.96 -9.87 -19.54
C VAL A 453 -4.62 -10.42 -19.08
N LEU A 454 -4.34 -10.32 -17.78
CA LEU A 454 -3.11 -10.80 -17.17
C LEU A 454 -3.44 -11.88 -16.15
N ALA A 455 -3.04 -13.11 -16.43
CA ALA A 455 -3.25 -14.23 -15.52
C ALA A 455 -1.92 -14.79 -15.00
N SER A 456 -1.96 -15.43 -13.83
CA SER A 456 -0.87 -16.29 -13.36
C SER A 456 -1.30 -17.76 -13.34
N ALA A 457 -0.33 -18.64 -13.49
CA ALA A 457 -0.52 -20.08 -13.31
C ALA A 457 0.77 -20.75 -12.82
N GLY A 458 0.63 -21.92 -12.23
CA GLY A 458 1.74 -22.83 -11.99
C GLY A 458 2.37 -23.32 -13.30
N THR A 459 3.31 -24.25 -13.19
CA THR A 459 3.93 -24.86 -14.39
C THR A 459 2.89 -25.74 -15.11
N LEU A 460 2.53 -25.37 -16.33
CA LEU A 460 1.43 -26.01 -17.10
C LEU A 460 1.77 -27.40 -17.67
N LYS A 461 2.91 -27.98 -17.35
CA LYS A 461 3.27 -29.32 -17.81
C LYS A 461 2.27 -30.37 -17.31
N GLY A 462 1.49 -30.95 -18.22
CA GLY A 462 0.55 -32.04 -17.91
C GLY A 462 -0.84 -31.57 -17.40
N VAL A 463 -1.19 -30.31 -17.56
CA VAL A 463 -2.53 -29.80 -17.21
C VAL A 463 -3.55 -30.25 -18.26
N GLY A 464 -4.62 -30.96 -17.83
CA GLY A 464 -5.65 -31.54 -18.70
C GLY A 464 -6.77 -30.57 -19.14
N SER A 465 -6.75 -29.27 -18.74
CA SER A 465 -7.78 -28.31 -19.13
C SER A 465 -7.56 -27.78 -20.56
N LEU A 466 -8.53 -28.03 -21.43
CA LEU A 466 -8.54 -27.52 -22.81
C LEU A 466 -8.65 -26.00 -22.85
N SER A 467 -9.47 -25.41 -21.98
CA SER A 467 -9.66 -23.96 -21.91
C SER A 467 -8.40 -23.24 -21.45
N LEU A 468 -7.66 -23.80 -20.48
CA LEU A 468 -6.39 -23.23 -20.03
C LEU A 468 -5.32 -23.31 -21.13
N SER A 469 -5.27 -24.41 -21.87
CA SER A 469 -4.38 -24.56 -23.00
C SER A 469 -4.68 -23.53 -24.10
N ALA A 470 -5.97 -23.33 -24.44
CA ALA A 470 -6.41 -22.32 -25.41
C ALA A 470 -6.05 -20.89 -24.95
N PHE A 471 -6.17 -20.58 -23.66
CA PHE A 471 -5.72 -19.30 -23.10
C PHE A 471 -4.20 -19.15 -23.24
N ALA A 472 -3.43 -20.17 -22.84
CA ALA A 472 -1.98 -20.15 -22.86
C ALA A 472 -1.37 -20.04 -24.29
N GLU A 473 -2.04 -20.56 -25.30
CA GLU A 473 -1.65 -20.43 -26.71
C GLU A 473 -1.80 -18.98 -27.23
N ARG A 474 -2.83 -18.27 -26.77
CA ARG A 474 -3.07 -16.86 -27.14
C ARG A 474 -2.27 -15.88 -26.31
N ALA A 475 -2.01 -16.22 -25.07
CA ALA A 475 -1.36 -15.32 -24.11
C ALA A 475 0.14 -15.20 -24.38
N GLN A 476 0.67 -13.99 -24.28
CA GLN A 476 2.11 -13.78 -24.25
C GLN A 476 2.68 -14.33 -22.93
N ARG A 477 3.54 -15.33 -23.02
CA ARG A 477 4.17 -15.93 -21.84
C ARG A 477 5.20 -15.00 -21.20
N ILE A 478 5.09 -14.84 -19.89
CA ILE A 478 6.02 -14.11 -19.03
C ILE A 478 6.53 -15.11 -18.00
N GLU A 479 7.75 -15.57 -18.18
CA GLU A 479 8.39 -16.52 -17.28
C GLU A 479 9.13 -15.76 -16.16
N LEU A 480 8.92 -16.21 -14.92
CA LEU A 480 9.69 -15.75 -13.76
C LEU A 480 10.72 -16.82 -13.41
N ALA A 481 11.96 -16.39 -13.30
CA ALA A 481 13.04 -17.25 -12.87
C ALA A 481 13.32 -17.06 -11.37
N GLU A 482 13.85 -18.10 -10.74
CA GLU A 482 14.46 -17.99 -9.42
C GLU A 482 15.58 -16.94 -9.44
N LEU A 483 15.83 -16.32 -8.30
CA LEU A 483 16.86 -15.30 -8.16
C LEU A 483 18.24 -15.98 -8.12
N ASP A 484 19.18 -15.47 -8.90
CA ASP A 484 20.58 -15.81 -8.72
C ASP A 484 21.11 -15.22 -7.39
N GLU A 485 22.30 -15.61 -6.98
CA GLU A 485 22.90 -15.13 -5.73
C GLU A 485 23.02 -13.60 -5.69
N LYS A 486 23.37 -12.95 -6.81
CA LYS A 486 23.48 -11.50 -6.90
C LYS A 486 22.12 -10.80 -6.70
N ARG A 487 21.05 -11.36 -7.25
CA ARG A 487 19.69 -10.84 -7.08
C ARG A 487 19.14 -11.15 -5.69
N THR A 488 19.46 -12.32 -5.13
CA THR A 488 19.15 -12.65 -3.73
C THR A 488 19.84 -11.69 -2.78
N ARG A 489 21.13 -11.37 -3.02
CA ARG A 489 21.85 -10.32 -2.28
C ARG A 489 21.15 -8.96 -2.36
N THR A 490 20.64 -8.61 -3.54
CA THR A 490 19.88 -7.37 -3.72
C THR A 490 18.57 -7.41 -2.92
N LEU A 491 17.84 -8.52 -2.95
CA LEU A 491 16.61 -8.70 -2.16
C LEU A 491 16.88 -8.57 -0.66
N VAL A 492 17.88 -9.29 -0.14
CA VAL A 492 18.26 -9.24 1.28
C VAL A 492 18.73 -7.83 1.68
N SER A 493 19.43 -7.13 0.78
CA SER A 493 19.84 -5.73 1.01
C SER A 493 18.67 -4.77 1.07
N ASP A 494 17.65 -5.00 0.26
CA ASP A 494 16.42 -4.22 0.25
C ASP A 494 15.56 -4.50 1.49
N LEU A 495 15.54 -5.77 1.95
CA LEU A 495 14.82 -6.20 3.13
C LEU A 495 15.44 -5.71 4.45
N LEU A 496 16.75 -5.79 4.59
CA LEU A 496 17.45 -5.55 5.86
C LEU A 496 18.28 -4.26 5.89
N GLY A 497 18.41 -3.57 4.76
CA GLY A 497 19.24 -2.37 4.67
C GLY A 497 20.74 -2.68 4.74
N ARG A 498 21.51 -1.70 5.26
CA ARG A 498 22.96 -1.86 5.46
C ARG A 498 23.22 -2.49 6.82
N VAL A 499 23.51 -3.79 6.83
CA VAL A 499 23.80 -4.55 8.04
C VAL A 499 25.22 -5.09 7.96
N PRO A 500 26.03 -4.98 9.02
CA PRO A 500 27.32 -5.69 9.11
C PRO A 500 27.11 -7.20 8.94
N ASN A 501 28.12 -7.90 8.40
CA ASN A 501 28.08 -9.35 8.18
C ASN A 501 26.98 -9.87 7.23
N ARG A 502 26.32 -8.97 6.46
CA ARG A 502 25.23 -9.31 5.54
C ARG A 502 25.59 -10.42 4.55
N GLU A 503 26.81 -10.48 4.05
CA GLU A 503 27.24 -11.47 3.06
C GLU A 503 27.07 -12.90 3.59
N ARG A 504 27.40 -13.15 4.86
CA ARG A 504 27.19 -14.45 5.50
C ARG A 504 25.71 -14.83 5.56
N LEU A 505 24.85 -13.86 5.85
CA LEU A 505 23.41 -14.08 5.85
C LEU A 505 22.90 -14.38 4.43
N VAL A 506 23.37 -13.66 3.41
CA VAL A 506 23.00 -13.91 2.01
C VAL A 506 23.37 -15.33 1.60
N ASP A 507 24.60 -15.77 1.88
CA ASP A 507 25.04 -17.13 1.58
C ASP A 507 24.20 -18.19 2.30
N PHE A 508 23.87 -17.93 3.56
CA PHE A 508 23.03 -18.81 4.37
C PHE A 508 21.61 -18.91 3.80
N LEU A 509 20.98 -17.78 3.51
CA LEU A 509 19.63 -17.70 2.94
C LEU A 509 19.58 -18.27 1.52
N TYR A 510 20.60 -18.01 0.68
CA TYR A 510 20.64 -18.52 -0.68
C TYR A 510 20.74 -20.05 -0.71
N ARG A 511 21.55 -20.64 0.16
CA ARG A 511 21.64 -22.11 0.30
C ARG A 511 20.30 -22.73 0.73
N GLY A 512 19.57 -22.09 1.65
CA GLY A 512 18.28 -22.56 2.13
C GLY A 512 17.14 -22.35 1.14
N ALA A 513 17.07 -21.18 0.53
CA ALA A 513 15.99 -20.77 -0.38
C ALA A 513 16.24 -21.14 -1.84
N ARG A 514 17.50 -21.43 -2.26
CA ARG A 514 17.92 -21.71 -3.64
C ARG A 514 17.41 -20.69 -4.64
N GLY A 515 17.39 -19.41 -4.24
CA GLY A 515 16.92 -18.32 -5.09
C GLY A 515 15.40 -18.12 -5.13
N ASN A 516 14.62 -18.88 -4.37
CA ASN A 516 13.17 -18.66 -4.26
C ASN A 516 12.89 -17.43 -3.39
N PRO A 517 12.23 -16.35 -3.92
CA PRO A 517 12.02 -15.12 -3.18
C PRO A 517 11.13 -15.30 -1.95
N ALA A 518 10.02 -16.04 -2.06
CA ALA A 518 9.10 -16.27 -0.95
C ALA A 518 9.79 -17.03 0.17
N MET A 519 10.56 -18.07 -0.15
CA MET A 519 11.34 -18.82 0.82
C MET A 519 12.39 -17.94 1.48
N THR A 520 13.08 -17.08 0.73
CA THR A 520 14.05 -16.11 1.28
C THR A 520 13.39 -15.20 2.32
N MET A 521 12.19 -14.67 2.02
CA MET A 521 11.46 -13.82 2.94
C MET A 521 10.98 -14.58 4.18
N GLU A 522 10.47 -15.80 4.01
CA GLU A 522 10.05 -16.63 5.15
C GLU A 522 11.22 -17.02 6.04
N LEU A 523 12.37 -17.31 5.48
CA LEU A 523 13.58 -17.57 6.25
C LEU A 523 14.06 -16.31 7.01
N CYS A 524 13.97 -15.12 6.40
CA CYS A 524 14.25 -13.87 7.12
C CYS A 524 13.30 -13.67 8.31
N ARG A 525 11.98 -13.92 8.12
CA ARG A 525 10.99 -13.85 9.20
C ARG A 525 11.25 -14.87 10.30
N PHE A 526 11.53 -16.11 9.92
CA PHE A 526 11.90 -17.18 10.84
C PHE A 526 13.11 -16.80 11.71
N LEU A 527 14.18 -16.29 11.09
CA LEU A 527 15.38 -15.86 11.81
C LEU A 527 15.10 -14.65 12.75
N LEU A 528 14.17 -13.77 12.35
CA LEU A 528 13.73 -12.66 13.19
C LEU A 528 12.99 -13.17 14.43
N GLU A 529 12.07 -14.12 14.27
CA GLU A 529 11.27 -14.71 15.36
C GLU A 529 12.14 -15.52 16.32
N ARG A 530 13.20 -16.14 15.83
CA ARG A 530 14.20 -16.82 16.64
C ARG A 530 15.20 -15.87 17.32
N GLY A 531 15.10 -14.58 17.06
CA GLY A 531 16.01 -13.58 17.62
C GLY A 531 17.44 -13.64 17.05
N VAL A 532 17.67 -14.42 15.99
CA VAL A 532 18.94 -14.45 15.26
C VAL A 532 19.14 -13.13 14.51
N ILE A 533 18.13 -12.70 13.76
CA ILE A 533 18.05 -11.34 13.24
C ILE A 533 17.26 -10.53 14.28
N ARG A 534 17.82 -9.45 14.78
CA ARG A 534 17.14 -8.55 15.71
C ARG A 534 16.90 -7.22 15.05
N TYR A 535 15.76 -6.64 15.33
CA TYR A 535 15.46 -5.27 14.93
C TYR A 535 15.62 -4.38 16.16
N VAL A 536 16.69 -3.61 16.19
CA VAL A 536 17.05 -2.78 17.33
C VAL A 536 17.22 -1.35 16.85
N ASP A 537 16.62 -0.40 17.55
CA ASP A 537 16.72 1.03 17.22
C ASP A 537 16.41 1.34 15.76
N GLY A 538 15.39 0.63 15.19
CA GLY A 538 14.91 0.81 13.82
C GLY A 538 15.82 0.24 12.72
N GLY A 539 16.83 -0.52 13.05
CA GLY A 539 17.72 -1.24 12.13
C GLY A 539 17.82 -2.72 12.44
N PHE A 540 18.16 -3.51 11.41
CA PHE A 540 18.43 -4.92 11.61
C PHE A 540 19.87 -5.13 12.09
N VAL A 541 20.02 -5.98 13.09
CA VAL A 541 21.32 -6.38 13.66
C VAL A 541 21.48 -7.89 13.50
N LEU A 542 22.64 -8.30 13.01
CA LEU A 542 23.03 -9.70 12.87
C LEU A 542 24.05 -10.08 13.94
N PRO A 543 24.09 -11.34 14.38
CA PRO A 543 25.11 -11.82 15.32
C PRO A 543 26.49 -11.79 14.66
N ASP A 544 27.51 -11.56 15.47
CA ASP A 544 28.92 -11.57 15.02
C ASP A 544 29.45 -12.98 14.72
N GLY A 545 28.75 -14.05 15.17
CA GLY A 545 29.13 -15.43 15.01
C GLY A 545 28.50 -16.15 13.81
N GLU A 546 28.73 -17.45 13.73
CA GLU A 546 28.06 -18.32 12.75
C GLU A 546 26.56 -18.44 13.06
N ILE A 547 25.74 -18.41 11.99
CA ILE A 547 24.31 -18.70 12.09
C ILE A 547 24.18 -20.24 12.20
N ARG A 548 23.91 -20.73 13.41
CA ARG A 548 23.82 -22.17 13.71
C ARG A 548 22.39 -22.74 13.63
N GLU A 549 21.42 -21.91 13.24
CA GLU A 549 20.04 -22.34 13.14
C GLU A 549 19.84 -23.34 12.02
N GLN A 550 19.05 -24.39 12.30
CA GLN A 550 18.60 -25.32 11.28
C GLN A 550 17.48 -24.69 10.46
N LEU A 551 17.70 -24.51 9.16
CA LEU A 551 16.68 -23.96 8.27
C LEU A 551 15.56 -24.97 8.01
N PRO A 552 14.29 -24.52 8.01
CA PRO A 552 13.19 -25.33 7.53
C PRO A 552 13.40 -25.72 6.06
N ALA A 553 13.17 -26.99 5.74
CA ALA A 553 13.40 -27.50 4.38
C ALA A 553 12.41 -26.96 3.34
N ARG A 554 11.26 -26.40 3.78
CA ARG A 554 10.20 -25.85 2.91
C ARG A 554 9.58 -24.61 3.54
N ALA A 555 9.15 -23.66 2.72
CA ALA A 555 8.42 -22.47 3.17
C ALA A 555 7.16 -22.82 3.99
N ALA A 556 6.44 -23.87 3.60
CA ALA A 556 5.29 -24.38 4.35
C ALA A 556 5.64 -24.79 5.80
N LEU A 557 6.82 -25.35 6.04
CA LEU A 557 7.26 -25.71 7.39
C LEU A 557 7.61 -24.46 8.21
N ALA A 558 8.23 -23.46 7.61
CA ALA A 558 8.48 -22.17 8.27
C ALA A 558 7.16 -21.48 8.64
N PHE A 559 6.18 -21.51 7.73
CA PHE A 559 4.84 -20.98 7.97
C PHE A 559 4.09 -21.76 9.08
N SER A 560 4.14 -23.11 9.06
CA SER A 560 3.53 -23.96 10.10
C SER A 560 4.13 -23.70 11.49
N LEU A 561 5.44 -23.47 11.57
CA LEU A 561 6.09 -23.10 12.83
C LEU A 561 5.61 -21.73 13.35
N ARG A 562 5.26 -20.79 12.46
CA ARG A 562 4.65 -19.51 12.83
C ARG A 562 3.22 -19.69 13.34
N LEU A 563 2.43 -20.52 12.69
CA LEU A 563 1.08 -20.84 13.14
C LEU A 563 1.08 -21.47 14.54
N SER A 564 2.03 -22.36 14.82
CA SER A 564 2.11 -23.03 16.14
C SER A 564 2.44 -22.09 17.32
N GLY A 565 2.90 -20.86 17.04
CA GLY A 565 3.16 -19.83 18.04
C GLY A 565 1.96 -18.92 18.36
N LEU A 566 0.82 -19.11 17.69
CA LEU A 566 -0.38 -18.30 17.88
C LEU A 566 -1.17 -18.76 19.12
N SER A 567 -1.93 -17.82 19.69
CA SER A 567 -2.97 -18.14 20.68
C SER A 567 -4.06 -19.02 20.05
N SER A 568 -4.80 -19.77 20.89
CA SER A 568 -5.92 -20.62 20.43
C SER A 568 -6.95 -19.81 19.65
N ALA A 569 -7.32 -18.62 20.15
CA ALA A 569 -8.27 -17.73 19.50
C ALA A 569 -7.79 -17.24 18.13
N ALA A 570 -6.52 -16.88 18.01
CA ALA A 570 -5.93 -16.47 16.73
C ALA A 570 -5.86 -17.66 15.74
N HIS A 571 -5.58 -18.85 16.21
CA HIS A 571 -5.54 -20.04 15.38
C HIS A 571 -6.93 -20.43 14.84
N GLU A 572 -7.96 -20.38 15.67
CA GLU A 572 -9.36 -20.61 15.28
C GLU A 572 -9.83 -19.57 14.27
N LEU A 573 -9.54 -18.31 14.53
CA LEU A 573 -9.87 -17.22 13.62
C LEU A 573 -9.14 -17.34 12.28
N ALA A 574 -7.86 -17.72 12.28
CA ALA A 574 -7.10 -17.96 11.04
C ALA A 574 -7.73 -19.09 10.21
N ASN A 575 -8.14 -20.19 10.85
CA ASN A 575 -8.83 -21.30 10.19
C ASN A 575 -10.18 -20.85 9.62
N LEU A 576 -10.95 -20.05 10.36
CA LEU A 576 -12.20 -19.47 9.90
C LEU A 576 -12.00 -18.60 8.65
N ILE A 577 -11.05 -17.65 8.72
CA ILE A 577 -10.74 -16.75 7.61
C ILE A 577 -10.22 -17.52 6.40
N ALA A 578 -9.44 -18.58 6.59
CA ALA A 578 -8.98 -19.44 5.51
C ALA A 578 -10.12 -20.13 4.75
N THR A 579 -11.29 -20.31 5.38
CA THR A 579 -12.50 -20.80 4.70
C THR A 579 -13.27 -19.69 3.96
N CYS A 580 -13.04 -18.42 4.32
CA CYS A 580 -13.65 -17.27 3.66
C CYS A 580 -12.93 -16.99 2.36
N ARG A 581 -13.67 -16.89 1.27
CA ARG A 581 -13.13 -16.66 -0.06
C ARG A 581 -13.04 -15.17 -0.35
N GLY A 582 -11.84 -14.65 -0.55
CA GLY A 582 -11.64 -13.25 -0.93
C GLY A 582 -11.47 -12.28 0.24
N GLY A 583 -11.13 -12.77 1.43
CA GLY A 583 -10.98 -11.99 2.65
C GLY A 583 -12.20 -12.05 3.58
N ALA A 584 -12.02 -11.68 4.83
CA ALA A 584 -13.08 -11.61 5.82
C ALA A 584 -13.27 -10.17 6.30
N SER A 585 -14.50 -9.68 6.33
CA SER A 585 -14.80 -8.40 6.98
C SER A 585 -14.72 -8.55 8.50
N LEU A 586 -14.43 -7.46 9.20
CA LEU A 586 -14.46 -7.45 10.66
C LEU A 586 -15.81 -7.95 11.20
N ASP A 587 -16.91 -7.52 10.58
CA ASP A 587 -18.26 -7.95 10.96
C ASP A 587 -18.43 -9.46 10.80
N LEU A 588 -17.89 -10.05 9.73
CA LEU A 588 -17.93 -11.50 9.52
C LEU A 588 -17.09 -12.23 10.57
N CYS A 589 -15.93 -11.72 10.91
CA CYS A 589 -15.09 -12.27 11.97
C CYS A 589 -15.80 -12.24 13.32
N LEU A 590 -16.48 -11.12 13.65
CA LEU A 590 -17.25 -10.96 14.88
C LEU A 590 -18.48 -11.87 14.94
N LEU A 591 -19.19 -12.06 13.82
CA LEU A 591 -20.37 -12.91 13.74
C LEU A 591 -20.05 -14.41 13.78
N ALA A 592 -18.92 -14.81 13.24
CA ALA A 592 -18.56 -16.21 13.07
C ALA A 592 -17.67 -16.76 14.19
N SER A 593 -17.19 -15.92 15.10
CA SER A 593 -16.38 -16.31 16.25
C SER A 593 -17.25 -16.44 17.50
N GLU A 594 -17.00 -17.47 18.33
CA GLU A 594 -17.69 -17.69 19.60
C GLU A 594 -17.15 -16.82 20.76
N GLY A 595 -16.06 -16.06 20.53
CA GLY A 595 -15.40 -15.19 21.52
C GLY A 595 -16.04 -13.82 21.69
N SER A 596 -15.63 -13.07 22.71
CA SER A 596 -16.02 -11.66 22.86
C SER A 596 -15.44 -10.80 21.75
N SER A 597 -16.04 -9.62 21.49
CA SER A 597 -15.52 -8.69 20.49
C SER A 597 -14.07 -8.27 20.76
N GLU A 598 -13.67 -8.20 22.04
CA GLU A 598 -12.29 -7.90 22.43
C GLU A 598 -11.33 -9.05 22.09
N ASP A 599 -11.75 -10.30 22.30
CA ASP A 599 -10.94 -11.49 21.96
C ASP A 599 -10.74 -11.59 20.45
N VAL A 600 -11.77 -11.32 19.64
CA VAL A 600 -11.70 -11.33 18.18
C VAL A 600 -10.76 -10.23 17.67
N LEU A 601 -10.87 -9.02 18.20
CA LEU A 601 -9.96 -7.92 17.84
C LEU A 601 -8.52 -8.20 18.26
N SER A 602 -8.32 -8.81 19.43
CA SER A 602 -7.01 -9.25 19.89
C SER A 602 -6.42 -10.32 18.97
N ALA A 603 -7.21 -11.32 18.59
CA ALA A 603 -6.81 -12.37 17.65
C ALA A 603 -6.49 -11.82 16.25
N ILE A 604 -7.29 -10.88 15.74
CA ILE A 604 -6.99 -10.18 14.47
C ILE A 604 -5.66 -9.43 14.57
N ASN A 605 -5.45 -8.68 15.65
CA ASN A 605 -4.21 -7.94 15.86
C ASN A 605 -3.00 -8.89 15.94
N GLU A 606 -3.16 -10.02 16.60
CA GLU A 606 -2.14 -11.07 16.67
C GLU A 606 -1.83 -11.62 15.27
N LEU A 607 -2.83 -11.98 14.47
CA LEU A 607 -2.68 -12.50 13.11
C LEU A 607 -2.03 -11.46 12.16
N VAL A 608 -2.43 -10.20 12.27
CA VAL A 608 -1.82 -9.09 11.51
C VAL A 608 -0.39 -8.87 11.98
N SER A 609 -0.13 -8.88 13.29
CA SER A 609 1.22 -8.71 13.85
C SER A 609 2.15 -9.86 13.43
N HIS A 610 1.64 -11.09 13.28
CA HIS A 610 2.38 -12.23 12.76
C HIS A 610 2.48 -12.24 11.23
N GLY A 611 1.88 -11.27 10.53
CA GLY A 611 1.87 -11.16 9.07
C GLY A 611 1.19 -12.35 8.39
N ILE A 612 0.21 -12.96 9.06
CA ILE A 612 -0.64 -14.03 8.55
C ILE A 612 -1.84 -13.42 7.86
N LEU A 613 -2.40 -12.34 8.43
CA LEU A 613 -3.40 -11.52 7.79
C LEU A 613 -2.80 -10.20 7.29
N MET A 614 -3.32 -9.73 6.17
CA MET A 614 -3.07 -8.40 5.66
C MET A 614 -4.41 -7.70 5.50
N GLY A 615 -4.60 -6.58 6.19
CA GLY A 615 -5.84 -5.83 6.10
C GLY A 615 -5.77 -4.53 6.88
N SER A 616 -6.73 -3.65 6.66
CA SER A 616 -6.86 -2.39 7.36
C SER A 616 -8.31 -2.19 7.82
N GLY A 617 -8.54 -2.38 9.10
CA GLY A 617 -9.72 -1.90 9.83
C GLY A 617 -11.08 -2.51 9.52
N GLN A 618 -11.36 -3.01 8.32
CA GLN A 618 -12.66 -3.61 7.97
C GLN A 618 -12.59 -4.84 7.04
N GLU A 619 -11.49 -5.10 6.36
CA GLU A 619 -11.28 -6.29 5.53
C GLU A 619 -9.89 -6.89 5.81
N TYR A 620 -9.82 -8.19 6.06
CA TYR A 620 -8.64 -8.95 6.41
C TYR A 620 -8.45 -10.17 5.51
#